data_52909cee530bc11ff71cce33998334b0
#
_entry.id   52909cee530bc11ff71cce33998334b0
#
_cell.length_a   1.000
_cell.length_b   1.000
_cell.length_c   1.000
_cell.angle_alpha   90.00
_cell.angle_beta   90.00
_cell.angle_gamma   90.00
#
_symmetry.space_group_name_H-M   'P 1'
#
loop_
_entity.id
_entity.type
_entity.pdbx_description
1 polymer ?
#
loop_
_entity_poly.entity_id
_entity_poly.type
_entity_poly.pdbx_seq_one_letter_code
_entity_poly.pdbx_strand_id
1 'polypeptide(L)'
;MEMGNRIKTLRLAKSMTQEQLARALHVSAQAVSKWELGGSLPDIQLLPALSVVLGTSIDALFSLTDESRLARIDNMLEDRRFLTQHEFETEERFLQEKCMEGSENVRAVLLLARLYCKRAGEYRALASPLARRALELDPQSKEAHTAVFAAENGAYPDWNVSNHSETIAFYKDFLARHPEEYGAYLWLLDLLLADGRCGEAREYAGRLRAIRESFNDELYRGILCKQEGRIGEALDCWTAMCEKYGDMWQAWASRASELAKLCRYDEAAADYERAMSLMPHPQLTDPVEAIAQLCELRGDCAGAIRAYERVVSILREDWSITQGELLDAPLRTIARLREKLAAEAADV
;
A
#
# COMPACT_ATOMS: atom_id res chain seq x y z
N MET A 1 26.93 -20.01 2.45
CA MET A 1 28.28 -19.47 2.17
C MET A 1 28.56 -18.14 2.86
N GLU A 2 27.61 -17.26 2.99
CA GLU A 2 27.81 -15.88 3.53
C GLU A 2 28.15 -15.84 5.02
N MET A 3 27.41 -16.57 5.86
CA MET A 3 27.64 -16.59 7.32
C MET A 3 29.06 -17.11 7.70
N GLY A 4 29.54 -18.13 7.03
CA GLY A 4 30.89 -18.66 7.28
C GLY A 4 31.98 -17.64 6.97
N ASN A 5 31.89 -16.96 5.83
CA ASN A 5 32.79 -15.87 5.47
C ASN A 5 32.73 -14.72 6.47
N ARG A 6 31.54 -14.40 6.97
CA ARG A 6 31.34 -13.34 7.98
C ARG A 6 31.99 -13.71 9.30
N ILE A 7 31.80 -14.96 9.79
CA ILE A 7 32.45 -15.48 10.99
C ILE A 7 33.99 -15.37 10.84
N LYS A 8 34.52 -15.79 9.69
CA LYS A 8 35.94 -15.70 9.38
C LYS A 8 36.47 -14.27 9.43
N THR A 9 35.78 -13.35 8.77
CA THR A 9 36.17 -11.92 8.73
C THR A 9 36.18 -11.31 10.13
N LEU A 10 35.12 -11.53 10.92
CA LEU A 10 35.01 -11.00 12.28
C LEU A 10 36.06 -11.61 13.23
N ARG A 11 36.33 -12.92 13.10
CA ARG A 11 37.38 -13.58 13.85
C ARG A 11 38.77 -13.01 13.55
N LEU A 12 39.07 -12.81 12.26
CA LEU A 12 40.34 -12.21 11.83
C LEU A 12 40.49 -10.77 12.28
N ALA A 13 39.43 -9.99 12.24
CA ALA A 13 39.42 -8.60 12.75
C ALA A 13 39.74 -8.53 14.26
N LYS A 14 39.43 -9.61 15.01
CA LYS A 14 39.83 -9.75 16.42
C LYS A 14 41.15 -10.47 16.61
N SER A 15 41.92 -10.75 15.56
CA SER A 15 43.19 -11.44 15.60
C SER A 15 43.10 -12.83 16.30
N MET A 16 41.95 -13.50 16.22
CA MET A 16 41.73 -14.82 16.81
C MET A 16 42.06 -15.92 15.83
N THR A 17 42.65 -17.05 16.34
CA THR A 17 42.76 -18.31 15.56
C THR A 17 41.43 -19.09 15.58
N GLN A 18 41.26 -20.06 14.68
CA GLN A 18 40.08 -20.96 14.69
C GLN A 18 40.00 -21.74 16.02
N GLU A 19 41.15 -22.16 16.59
CA GLU A 19 41.20 -22.83 17.88
C GLU A 19 40.78 -21.92 19.04
N GLN A 20 41.15 -20.64 19.00
CA GLN A 20 40.75 -19.68 20.03
C GLN A 20 39.23 -19.42 19.99
N LEU A 21 38.65 -19.25 18.78
CA LEU A 21 37.20 -19.11 18.62
C LEU A 21 36.48 -20.40 19.07
N ALA A 22 36.97 -21.57 18.66
CA ALA A 22 36.42 -22.85 19.04
C ALA A 22 36.42 -23.08 20.56
N ARG A 23 37.49 -22.70 21.23
CA ARG A 23 37.63 -22.78 22.69
C ARG A 23 36.64 -21.85 23.39
N ALA A 24 36.48 -20.62 22.89
CA ALA A 24 35.55 -19.66 23.45
C ALA A 24 34.06 -20.07 23.30
N LEU A 25 33.76 -20.90 22.32
CA LEU A 25 32.42 -21.41 22.03
C LEU A 25 32.21 -22.86 22.51
N HIS A 26 33.20 -23.48 23.14
CA HIS A 26 33.17 -24.88 23.58
C HIS A 26 32.85 -25.87 22.44
N VAL A 27 33.41 -25.64 21.26
CA VAL A 27 33.29 -26.51 20.08
C VAL A 27 34.65 -26.95 19.57
N SER A 28 34.71 -27.85 18.58
CA SER A 28 35.97 -28.26 17.95
C SER A 28 36.45 -27.22 16.93
N ALA A 29 37.77 -27.09 16.75
CA ALA A 29 38.35 -26.26 15.70
C ALA A 29 37.91 -26.71 14.29
N GLN A 30 37.64 -28.01 14.11
CA GLN A 30 37.07 -28.55 12.87
C GLN A 30 35.66 -28.04 12.59
N ALA A 31 34.82 -27.81 13.62
CA ALA A 31 33.52 -27.25 13.46
C ALA A 31 33.61 -25.80 12.94
N VAL A 32 34.47 -24.98 13.58
CA VAL A 32 34.71 -23.59 13.13
C VAL A 32 35.25 -23.57 11.70
N SER A 33 36.17 -24.45 11.35
CA SER A 33 36.69 -24.56 9.99
C SER A 33 35.61 -24.94 8.98
N LYS A 34 34.69 -25.87 9.31
CA LYS A 34 33.56 -26.23 8.46
C LYS A 34 32.60 -25.06 8.28
N TRP A 35 32.33 -24.28 9.32
CA TRP A 35 31.49 -23.09 9.21
C TRP A 35 32.09 -22.04 8.26
N GLU A 36 33.38 -21.75 8.44
CA GLU A 36 34.11 -20.75 7.63
C GLU A 36 34.25 -21.16 6.16
N LEU A 37 34.27 -22.46 5.89
CA LEU A 37 34.32 -23.02 4.53
C LEU A 37 32.90 -23.22 3.93
N GLY A 38 31.84 -22.98 4.69
CA GLY A 38 30.46 -23.15 4.25
C GLY A 38 30.00 -24.60 4.19
N GLY A 39 30.77 -25.55 4.79
CA GLY A 39 30.42 -26.96 4.84
C GLY A 39 29.34 -27.31 5.87
N SER A 40 29.10 -26.46 6.85
CA SER A 40 27.99 -26.53 7.79
C SER A 40 27.73 -25.15 8.39
N LEU A 41 26.53 -24.94 8.98
CA LEU A 41 26.21 -23.76 9.78
C LEU A 41 26.44 -24.04 11.28
N PRO A 42 26.71 -23.00 12.09
CA PRO A 42 26.63 -23.12 13.55
C PRO A 42 25.23 -23.51 14.00
N ASP A 43 25.16 -24.26 15.11
CA ASP A 43 23.87 -24.48 15.77
C ASP A 43 23.25 -23.14 16.19
N ILE A 44 21.93 -23.01 16.05
CA ILE A 44 21.20 -21.81 16.42
C ILE A 44 21.40 -21.41 17.89
N GLN A 45 21.64 -22.39 18.77
CA GLN A 45 21.92 -22.18 20.18
C GLN A 45 23.29 -21.53 20.44
N LEU A 46 24.21 -21.61 19.47
CA LEU A 46 25.53 -20.98 19.55
C LEU A 46 25.56 -19.54 19.07
N LEU A 47 24.50 -19.07 18.39
CA LEU A 47 24.43 -17.71 17.83
C LEU A 47 24.59 -16.61 18.89
N PRO A 48 23.96 -16.70 20.08
CA PRO A 48 24.17 -15.69 21.14
C PRO A 48 25.65 -15.67 21.60
N ALA A 49 26.27 -16.81 21.78
CA ALA A 49 27.68 -16.90 22.19
C ALA A 49 28.60 -16.36 21.08
N LEU A 50 28.36 -16.72 19.82
CA LEU A 50 29.07 -16.17 18.66
C LEU A 50 28.98 -14.65 18.60
N SER A 51 27.79 -14.09 18.79
CA SER A 51 27.52 -12.66 18.82
C SER A 51 28.40 -11.96 19.89
N VAL A 52 28.42 -12.49 21.09
CA VAL A 52 29.22 -11.94 22.20
C VAL A 52 30.73 -12.07 21.91
N VAL A 53 31.21 -13.25 21.53
CA VAL A 53 32.63 -13.49 21.27
C VAL A 53 33.15 -12.66 20.11
N LEU A 54 32.38 -12.56 19.03
CA LEU A 54 32.75 -11.78 17.85
C LEU A 54 32.43 -10.28 17.97
N GLY A 55 31.68 -9.85 19.01
CA GLY A 55 31.35 -8.46 19.26
C GLY A 55 30.45 -7.88 18.19
N THR A 56 29.45 -8.65 17.74
CA THR A 56 28.52 -8.27 16.68
C THR A 56 27.11 -8.70 17.07
N SER A 57 26.08 -8.19 16.40
CA SER A 57 24.71 -8.68 16.61
C SER A 57 24.48 -10.02 15.88
N ILE A 58 23.49 -10.79 16.33
CA ILE A 58 23.08 -12.03 15.64
C ILE A 58 22.67 -11.72 14.20
N ASP A 59 21.92 -10.64 13.98
CA ASP A 59 21.51 -10.21 12.64
C ASP A 59 22.72 -9.90 11.73
N ALA A 60 23.78 -9.30 12.29
CA ALA A 60 24.99 -9.00 11.55
C ALA A 60 25.83 -10.24 11.24
N LEU A 61 25.62 -11.37 11.93
CA LEU A 61 26.21 -12.68 11.55
C LEU A 61 25.55 -13.26 10.29
N PHE A 62 24.26 -13.01 10.14
CA PHE A 62 23.51 -13.38 8.94
C PHE A 62 23.64 -12.31 7.87
N SER A 63 24.79 -11.81 7.50
CA SER A 63 24.88 -10.75 6.48
C SER A 63 23.82 -10.98 5.39
N LEU A 64 22.65 -10.31 5.57
CA LEU A 64 21.66 -10.25 4.51
C LEU A 64 22.36 -9.57 3.34
N THR A 65 22.31 -10.18 2.14
CA THR A 65 22.67 -9.43 0.95
C THR A 65 21.81 -8.17 0.89
N ASP A 66 22.32 -7.12 0.28
CA ASP A 66 21.51 -5.89 0.08
C ASP A 66 20.16 -6.22 -0.52
N GLU A 67 20.11 -7.17 -1.48
CA GLU A 67 18.89 -7.64 -2.09
C GLU A 67 17.92 -8.29 -1.08
N SER A 68 18.42 -9.14 -0.20
CA SER A 68 17.60 -9.76 0.86
C SER A 68 17.12 -8.73 1.87
N ARG A 69 17.93 -7.69 2.15
CA ARG A 69 17.52 -6.59 3.03
C ARG A 69 16.45 -5.71 2.38
N LEU A 70 16.61 -5.38 1.10
CA LEU A 70 15.58 -4.66 0.35
C LEU A 70 14.25 -5.43 0.30
N ALA A 71 14.29 -6.75 0.09
CA ALA A 71 13.10 -7.60 0.13
C ALA A 71 12.45 -7.61 1.53
N ARG A 72 13.25 -7.65 2.60
CA ARG A 72 12.75 -7.57 3.98
C ARG A 72 12.08 -6.22 4.26
N ILE A 73 12.67 -5.12 3.80
CA ILE A 73 12.09 -3.77 3.93
C ILE A 73 10.75 -3.70 3.17
N ASP A 74 10.70 -4.25 1.96
CA ASP A 74 9.48 -4.29 1.15
C ASP A 74 8.34 -4.99 1.91
N ASN A 75 8.59 -6.19 2.43
CA ASN A 75 7.63 -6.92 3.26
C ASN A 75 7.25 -6.15 4.55
N MET A 76 8.20 -5.48 5.20
CA MET A 76 7.94 -4.65 6.37
C MET A 76 7.03 -3.46 6.06
N LEU A 77 7.14 -2.87 4.87
CA LEU A 77 6.28 -1.76 4.44
C LEU A 77 4.86 -2.20 4.10
N GLU A 78 4.66 -3.46 3.68
CA GLU A 78 3.33 -4.05 3.50
C GLU A 78 2.63 -4.36 4.84
N ASP A 79 3.40 -4.60 5.91
CA ASP A 79 2.84 -4.77 7.25
C ASP A 79 2.22 -3.44 7.73
N ARG A 80 0.96 -3.49 8.15
CA ARG A 80 0.23 -2.29 8.63
C ARG A 80 0.58 -1.90 10.08
N ARG A 81 1.42 -2.65 10.78
CA ARG A 81 1.89 -2.26 12.12
C ARG A 81 2.69 -0.95 12.07
N PHE A 82 2.69 -0.23 13.16
CA PHE A 82 3.54 0.94 13.32
C PHE A 82 5.01 0.51 13.45
N LEU A 83 5.88 1.21 12.72
CA LEU A 83 7.31 1.02 12.86
C LEU A 83 7.80 1.72 14.13
N THR A 84 8.66 1.04 14.89
CA THR A 84 9.39 1.71 15.96
C THR A 84 10.31 2.79 15.38
N GLN A 85 10.69 3.76 16.21
CA GLN A 85 11.63 4.80 15.77
C GLN A 85 12.97 4.19 15.33
N HIS A 86 13.44 3.20 16.04
CA HIS A 86 14.70 2.50 15.72
C HIS A 86 14.63 1.75 14.38
N GLU A 87 13.54 1.05 14.09
CA GLU A 87 13.33 0.38 12.79
C GLU A 87 13.33 1.40 11.66
N PHE A 88 12.56 2.48 11.81
CA PHE A 88 12.50 3.54 10.81
C PHE A 88 13.89 4.11 10.51
N GLU A 89 14.62 4.59 11.52
CA GLU A 89 15.95 5.20 11.37
C GLU A 89 17.00 4.24 10.82
N THR A 90 16.91 2.95 11.20
CA THR A 90 17.84 1.92 10.73
C THR A 90 17.68 1.64 9.24
N GLU A 91 16.43 1.52 8.77
CA GLU A 91 16.18 1.24 7.36
C GLU A 91 16.26 2.50 6.50
N GLU A 92 15.92 3.67 7.04
CA GLU A 92 16.14 4.97 6.39
C GLU A 92 17.61 5.17 6.04
N ARG A 93 18.51 5.01 7.00
CA ARG A 93 19.95 5.15 6.80
C ARG A 93 20.48 4.19 5.74
N PHE A 94 20.10 2.93 5.81
CA PHE A 94 20.51 1.94 4.82
C PHE A 94 20.02 2.31 3.41
N LEU A 95 18.75 2.70 3.27
CA LEU A 95 18.20 3.08 1.97
C LEU A 95 18.85 4.34 1.42
N GLN A 96 19.14 5.33 2.28
CA GLN A 96 19.88 6.54 1.88
C GLN A 96 21.29 6.20 1.38
N GLU A 97 22.03 5.32 2.09
CA GLU A 97 23.34 4.85 1.64
C GLU A 97 23.25 4.19 0.25
N LYS A 98 22.24 3.33 0.03
CA LYS A 98 22.02 2.66 -1.26
C LYS A 98 21.60 3.60 -2.40
N CYS A 99 20.93 4.69 -2.09
CA CYS A 99 20.62 5.74 -3.05
C CYS A 99 21.87 6.54 -3.48
N MET A 100 22.91 6.61 -2.65
CA MET A 100 24.15 7.35 -2.91
C MET A 100 25.24 6.50 -3.60
N GLU A 101 25.14 5.17 -3.62
CA GLU A 101 26.14 4.23 -4.17
C GLU A 101 26.18 4.17 -5.72
N GLY A 102 25.96 5.25 -6.43
CA GLY A 102 26.47 5.52 -7.79
C GLY A 102 25.85 4.80 -8.97
N SER A 103 25.00 3.83 -8.83
CA SER A 103 24.08 3.37 -9.86
C SER A 103 22.67 3.51 -9.31
N GLU A 104 21.80 4.19 -10.05
CA GLU A 104 20.42 4.44 -9.64
C GLU A 104 19.71 3.14 -9.24
N ASN A 105 19.82 2.79 -7.96
CA ASN A 105 19.10 1.66 -7.40
C ASN A 105 17.63 2.07 -7.25
N VAL A 106 16.88 1.96 -8.36
CA VAL A 106 15.46 2.33 -8.44
C VAL A 106 14.67 1.70 -7.29
N ARG A 107 15.00 0.47 -6.90
CA ARG A 107 14.33 -0.22 -5.80
C ARG A 107 14.58 0.45 -4.45
N ALA A 108 15.82 0.87 -4.17
CA ALA A 108 16.15 1.58 -2.93
C ALA A 108 15.45 2.95 -2.86
N VAL A 109 15.46 3.70 -3.98
CA VAL A 109 14.77 4.99 -4.07
C VAL A 109 13.26 4.84 -3.84
N LEU A 110 12.63 3.85 -4.48
CA LEU A 110 11.21 3.56 -4.29
C LEU A 110 10.89 3.18 -2.83
N LEU A 111 11.68 2.29 -2.24
CA LEU A 111 11.47 1.86 -0.86
C LEU A 111 11.68 3.00 0.15
N LEU A 112 12.63 3.90 -0.09
CA LEU A 112 12.81 5.09 0.75
C LEU A 112 11.61 6.03 0.67
N ALA A 113 11.07 6.28 -0.53
CA ALA A 113 9.85 7.06 -0.70
C ALA A 113 8.66 6.41 0.02
N ARG A 114 8.47 5.09 -0.13
CA ARG A 114 7.41 4.34 0.56
C ARG A 114 7.57 4.35 2.08
N LEU A 115 8.80 4.28 2.59
CA LEU A 115 9.10 4.39 4.02
C LEU A 115 8.63 5.74 4.59
N TYR A 116 8.90 6.84 3.89
CA TYR A 116 8.43 8.17 4.30
C TYR A 116 6.90 8.29 4.23
N CYS A 117 6.27 7.76 3.18
CA CYS A 117 4.81 7.75 3.07
C CYS A 117 4.16 6.96 4.21
N LYS A 118 4.72 5.80 4.57
CA LYS A 118 4.26 4.99 5.70
C LYS A 118 4.34 5.79 7.02
N ARG A 119 5.48 6.43 7.30
CA ARG A 119 5.67 7.24 8.51
C ARG A 119 4.68 8.40 8.59
N ALA A 120 4.40 9.07 7.48
CA ALA A 120 3.39 10.14 7.43
C ALA A 120 1.99 9.61 7.77
N GLY A 121 1.62 8.41 7.28
CA GLY A 121 0.37 7.74 7.63
C GLY A 121 0.28 7.38 9.12
N GLU A 122 1.36 6.86 9.70
CA GLU A 122 1.45 6.53 11.12
C GLU A 122 1.25 7.77 12.01
N TYR A 123 1.87 8.89 11.68
CA TYR A 123 1.67 10.14 12.43
C TYR A 123 0.24 10.66 12.34
N ARG A 124 -0.42 10.53 11.20
CA ARG A 124 -1.85 10.88 11.08
C ARG A 124 -2.72 10.00 11.97
N ALA A 125 -2.46 8.69 12.01
CA ALA A 125 -3.20 7.77 12.88
C ALA A 125 -3.00 8.07 14.37
N LEU A 126 -1.81 8.54 14.78
CA LEU A 126 -1.56 9.01 16.15
C LEU A 126 -2.24 10.35 16.44
N ALA A 127 -2.36 11.24 15.45
CA ALA A 127 -3.01 12.53 15.62
C ALA A 127 -4.53 12.42 15.79
N SER A 128 -5.19 11.46 15.13
CA SER A 128 -6.65 11.33 15.12
C SER A 128 -7.28 11.27 16.53
N PRO A 129 -6.89 10.37 17.43
CA PRO A 129 -7.50 10.32 18.76
C PRO A 129 -7.23 11.58 19.60
N LEU A 130 -6.09 12.24 19.40
CA LEU A 130 -5.77 13.48 20.10
C LEU A 130 -6.62 14.65 19.58
N ALA A 131 -6.80 14.73 18.27
CA ALA A 131 -7.66 15.75 17.64
C ALA A 131 -9.12 15.60 18.08
N ARG A 132 -9.66 14.38 18.10
CA ARG A 132 -11.01 14.09 18.63
C ARG A 132 -11.12 14.48 20.09
N ARG A 133 -10.11 14.16 20.89
CA ARG A 133 -10.11 14.53 22.32
C ARG A 133 -10.07 16.03 22.51
N ALA A 134 -9.29 16.78 21.73
CA ALA A 134 -9.27 18.24 21.77
C ALA A 134 -10.65 18.83 21.43
N LEU A 135 -11.34 18.26 20.44
CA LEU A 135 -12.69 18.70 20.04
C LEU A 135 -13.73 18.40 21.15
N GLU A 136 -13.63 17.26 21.83
CA GLU A 136 -14.50 16.96 23.00
C GLU A 136 -14.30 17.96 24.15
N LEU A 137 -13.05 18.44 24.35
CA LEU A 137 -12.73 19.40 25.41
C LEU A 137 -13.17 20.82 25.07
N ASP A 138 -13.11 21.20 23.80
CA ASP A 138 -13.59 22.49 23.29
C ASP A 138 -14.34 22.31 21.96
N PRO A 139 -15.66 22.04 22.01
CA PRO A 139 -16.47 21.79 20.83
C PRO A 139 -16.62 22.99 19.87
N GLN A 140 -16.24 24.19 20.30
CA GLN A 140 -16.30 25.39 19.46
C GLN A 140 -14.95 25.74 18.82
N SER A 141 -13.88 25.02 19.17
CA SER A 141 -12.54 25.27 18.63
C SER A 141 -12.48 24.92 17.13
N LYS A 142 -12.29 25.96 16.31
CA LYS A 142 -12.06 25.79 14.87
C LYS A 142 -10.80 24.99 14.60
N GLU A 143 -9.76 25.20 15.41
CA GLU A 143 -8.49 24.51 15.31
C GLU A 143 -8.64 23.00 15.59
N ALA A 144 -9.46 22.62 16.58
CA ALA A 144 -9.74 21.21 16.89
C ALA A 144 -10.50 20.53 15.75
N HIS A 145 -11.52 21.19 15.18
CA HIS A 145 -12.22 20.70 13.97
C HIS A 145 -11.23 20.49 12.82
N THR A 146 -10.38 21.49 12.54
CA THR A 146 -9.38 21.41 11.47
C THR A 146 -8.41 20.25 11.71
N ALA A 147 -7.99 20.03 12.96
CA ALA A 147 -7.10 18.93 13.31
C ALA A 147 -7.73 17.55 13.06
N VAL A 148 -9.02 17.36 13.39
CA VAL A 148 -9.76 16.13 13.07
C VAL A 148 -9.80 15.89 11.56
N PHE A 149 -10.17 16.91 10.77
CA PHE A 149 -10.20 16.77 9.31
C PHE A 149 -8.82 16.44 8.73
N ALA A 150 -7.76 17.09 9.20
CA ALA A 150 -6.39 16.82 8.75
C ALA A 150 -5.92 15.40 9.09
N ALA A 151 -6.27 14.90 10.29
CA ALA A 151 -5.88 13.57 10.74
C ALA A 151 -6.66 12.43 10.05
N GLU A 152 -7.91 12.68 9.67
CA GLU A 152 -8.84 11.65 9.17
C GLU A 152 -9.14 11.74 7.67
N ASN A 153 -8.41 12.57 6.93
CA ASN A 153 -8.67 12.86 5.51
C ASN A 153 -10.13 13.32 5.26
N GLY A 154 -10.68 14.08 6.19
CA GLY A 154 -12.04 14.61 6.08
C GLY A 154 -12.18 15.61 4.93
N ALA A 155 -13.42 15.78 4.45
CA ALA A 155 -13.75 16.75 3.42
C ALA A 155 -13.72 18.17 4.00
N TYR A 156 -12.57 18.82 3.98
CA TYR A 156 -12.42 20.19 4.44
C TYR A 156 -12.90 21.17 3.34
N PRO A 157 -13.78 22.11 3.64
CA PRO A 157 -14.14 23.14 2.68
C PRO A 157 -12.96 24.10 2.49
N ASP A 158 -12.13 23.79 1.52
CA ASP A 158 -11.03 24.66 1.14
C ASP A 158 -11.55 25.74 0.17
N TRP A 159 -11.14 26.98 0.39
CA TRP A 159 -11.39 28.10 -0.52
C TRP A 159 -10.45 28.06 -1.74
N ASN A 160 -9.42 27.24 -1.69
CA ASN A 160 -8.46 27.07 -2.75
C ASN A 160 -8.94 26.02 -3.75
N VAL A 161 -8.62 26.25 -5.00
CA VAL A 161 -8.85 25.26 -6.06
C VAL A 161 -7.75 24.20 -5.97
N SER A 162 -8.12 22.93 -6.15
CA SER A 162 -7.14 21.86 -6.31
C SER A 162 -6.18 22.19 -7.45
N ASN A 163 -4.89 22.05 -7.22
CA ASN A 163 -3.86 22.44 -8.18
C ASN A 163 -2.70 21.43 -8.18
N HIS A 164 -2.65 20.61 -9.20
CA HIS A 164 -1.61 19.61 -9.40
C HIS A 164 -0.59 20.01 -10.48
N SER A 165 -0.46 21.31 -10.78
CA SER A 165 0.32 21.81 -11.93
C SER A 165 1.78 21.35 -11.94
N GLU A 166 2.44 21.24 -10.79
CA GLU A 166 3.82 20.75 -10.70
C GLU A 166 3.92 19.26 -11.06
N THR A 167 3.02 18.44 -10.52
CA THR A 167 2.99 16.99 -10.83
C THR A 167 2.56 16.75 -12.27
N ILE A 168 1.63 17.54 -12.80
CA ILE A 168 1.24 17.52 -14.21
C ILE A 168 2.44 17.87 -15.10
N ALA A 169 3.21 18.91 -14.76
CA ALA A 169 4.42 19.28 -15.50
C ALA A 169 5.44 18.14 -15.50
N PHE A 170 5.68 17.54 -14.33
CA PHE A 170 6.56 16.38 -14.21
C PHE A 170 6.14 15.23 -15.15
N TYR A 171 4.87 14.81 -15.16
CA TYR A 171 4.40 13.73 -16.03
C TYR A 171 4.46 14.10 -17.51
N LYS A 172 4.22 15.36 -17.88
CA LYS A 172 4.38 15.82 -19.26
C LYS A 172 5.83 15.73 -19.73
N ASP A 173 6.78 16.17 -18.90
CA ASP A 173 8.22 16.06 -19.20
C ASP A 173 8.67 14.60 -19.22
N PHE A 174 8.13 13.77 -18.33
CA PHE A 174 8.39 12.34 -18.34
C PHE A 174 7.92 11.70 -19.65
N LEU A 175 6.68 11.95 -20.07
CA LEU A 175 6.10 11.42 -21.30
C LEU A 175 6.76 12.00 -22.58
N ALA A 176 7.35 13.20 -22.52
CA ALA A 176 8.16 13.70 -23.63
C ALA A 176 9.43 12.86 -23.86
N ARG A 177 9.98 12.28 -22.79
CA ARG A 177 11.15 11.39 -22.85
C ARG A 177 10.78 9.90 -23.03
N HIS A 178 9.59 9.52 -22.58
CA HIS A 178 9.09 8.13 -22.56
C HIS A 178 7.68 8.07 -23.14
N PRO A 179 7.48 8.35 -24.44
CA PRO A 179 6.16 8.50 -25.06
C PRO A 179 5.32 7.21 -25.10
N GLU A 180 5.96 6.04 -24.94
CA GLU A 180 5.29 4.73 -24.97
C GLU A 180 4.86 4.23 -23.58
N GLU A 181 5.13 5.00 -22.50
CA GLU A 181 4.83 4.59 -21.14
C GLU A 181 3.35 4.75 -20.80
N TYR A 182 2.56 3.74 -21.18
CA TYR A 182 1.11 3.69 -21.04
C TYR A 182 0.61 4.08 -19.62
N GLY A 183 1.24 3.54 -18.58
CA GLY A 183 0.88 3.82 -17.19
C GLY A 183 0.97 5.29 -16.80
N ALA A 184 2.00 6.00 -17.31
CA ALA A 184 2.20 7.42 -17.02
C ALA A 184 1.08 8.32 -17.59
N TYR A 185 0.48 7.91 -18.72
CA TYR A 185 -0.69 8.62 -19.26
C TYR A 185 -1.90 8.51 -18.32
N LEU A 186 -2.13 7.36 -17.67
CA LEU A 186 -3.25 7.18 -16.74
C LEU A 186 -3.11 8.14 -15.56
N TRP A 187 -1.93 8.19 -14.93
CA TRP A 187 -1.66 9.12 -13.84
C TRP A 187 -1.82 10.59 -14.25
N LEU A 188 -1.33 10.95 -15.44
CA LEU A 188 -1.49 12.30 -15.97
C LEU A 188 -2.96 12.65 -16.22
N LEU A 189 -3.73 11.72 -16.79
CA LEU A 189 -5.16 11.92 -17.07
C LEU A 189 -5.95 12.15 -15.78
N ASP A 190 -5.68 11.36 -14.74
CA ASP A 190 -6.35 11.51 -13.44
C ASP A 190 -6.07 12.88 -12.83
N LEU A 191 -4.82 13.37 -12.89
CA LEU A 191 -4.45 14.70 -12.39
C LEU A 191 -5.10 15.83 -13.21
N LEU A 192 -5.08 15.72 -14.54
CA LEU A 192 -5.71 16.71 -15.42
C LEU A 192 -7.21 16.81 -15.18
N LEU A 193 -7.88 15.67 -14.98
CA LEU A 193 -9.30 15.62 -14.68
C LEU A 193 -9.60 16.15 -13.28
N ALA A 194 -8.76 15.85 -12.28
CA ALA A 194 -8.90 16.41 -10.93
C ALA A 194 -8.82 17.94 -10.92
N ASP A 195 -7.97 18.52 -11.77
CA ASP A 195 -7.84 19.98 -11.94
C ASP A 195 -8.86 20.58 -12.92
N GLY A 196 -9.79 19.78 -13.48
CA GLY A 196 -10.79 20.25 -14.46
C GLY A 196 -10.21 20.63 -15.83
N ARG A 197 -8.97 20.21 -16.15
CA ARG A 197 -8.25 20.53 -17.40
C ARG A 197 -8.70 19.63 -18.55
N CYS A 198 -10.02 19.59 -18.83
CA CYS A 198 -10.65 18.67 -19.78
C CYS A 198 -10.08 18.76 -21.21
N GLY A 199 -9.66 19.96 -21.65
CA GLY A 199 -9.04 20.15 -22.98
C GLY A 199 -7.73 19.35 -23.13
N GLU A 200 -6.85 19.47 -22.14
CA GLU A 200 -5.58 18.74 -22.12
C GLU A 200 -5.80 17.23 -21.89
N ALA A 201 -6.72 16.88 -20.98
CA ALA A 201 -7.06 15.47 -20.74
C ALA A 201 -7.54 14.78 -22.05
N ARG A 202 -8.33 15.46 -22.87
CA ARG A 202 -8.77 14.93 -24.18
C ARG A 202 -7.61 14.69 -25.13
N GLU A 203 -6.64 15.60 -25.15
CA GLU A 203 -5.43 15.44 -25.98
C GLU A 203 -4.63 14.21 -25.55
N TYR A 204 -4.34 14.08 -24.24
CA TYR A 204 -3.56 12.97 -23.71
C TYR A 204 -4.31 11.63 -23.78
N ALA A 205 -5.64 11.62 -23.66
CA ALA A 205 -6.45 10.42 -23.91
C ALA A 205 -6.33 9.95 -25.39
N GLY A 206 -6.29 10.89 -26.34
CA GLY A 206 -6.04 10.57 -27.75
C GLY A 206 -4.65 9.95 -27.97
N ARG A 207 -3.64 10.45 -27.30
CA ARG A 207 -2.27 9.88 -27.35
C ARG A 207 -2.21 8.49 -26.72
N LEU A 208 -2.86 8.29 -25.56
CA LEU A 208 -2.97 6.98 -24.90
C LEU A 208 -3.57 5.93 -25.83
N ARG A 209 -4.70 6.26 -26.48
CA ARG A 209 -5.37 5.38 -27.43
C ARG A 209 -4.48 5.00 -28.63
N ALA A 210 -3.63 5.93 -29.10
CA ALA A 210 -2.71 5.67 -30.21
C ALA A 210 -1.63 4.63 -29.85
N ILE A 211 -1.28 4.48 -28.55
CA ILE A 211 -0.33 3.46 -28.08
C ILE A 211 -1.00 2.08 -28.08
N ARG A 212 -2.19 1.99 -27.49
CA ARG A 212 -2.92 0.73 -27.35
C ARG A 212 -4.39 0.98 -27.06
N GLU A 213 -5.27 0.41 -27.84
CA GLU A 213 -6.70 0.39 -27.56
C GLU A 213 -7.01 -0.46 -26.30
N SER A 214 -7.83 0.07 -25.40
CA SER A 214 -8.21 -0.62 -24.17
C SER A 214 -9.54 -0.10 -23.63
N PHE A 215 -10.06 -0.71 -22.57
CA PHE A 215 -11.27 -0.23 -21.88
C PHE A 215 -11.10 1.21 -21.34
N ASN A 216 -9.85 1.68 -21.09
CA ASN A 216 -9.59 3.05 -20.64
C ASN A 216 -10.02 4.11 -21.67
N ASP A 217 -10.10 3.77 -22.96
CA ASP A 217 -10.55 4.72 -24.00
C ASP A 217 -11.99 5.19 -23.72
N GLU A 218 -12.88 4.24 -23.49
CA GLU A 218 -14.27 4.53 -23.16
C GLU A 218 -14.44 5.05 -21.73
N LEU A 219 -13.62 4.56 -20.79
CA LEU A 219 -13.60 5.04 -19.42
C LEU A 219 -13.32 6.55 -19.36
N TYR A 220 -12.19 7.00 -19.91
CA TYR A 220 -11.81 8.40 -19.86
C TYR A 220 -12.70 9.29 -20.74
N ARG A 221 -13.22 8.75 -21.86
CA ARG A 221 -14.24 9.47 -22.64
C ARG A 221 -15.50 9.76 -21.81
N GLY A 222 -15.99 8.76 -21.06
CA GLY A 222 -17.12 8.92 -20.16
C GLY A 222 -16.82 9.89 -19.02
N ILE A 223 -15.63 9.82 -18.42
CA ILE A 223 -15.23 10.76 -17.34
C ILE A 223 -15.19 12.20 -17.88
N LEU A 224 -14.67 12.43 -19.07
CA LEU A 224 -14.67 13.73 -19.75
C LEU A 224 -16.11 14.24 -19.98
N CYS A 225 -17.01 13.38 -20.48
CA CYS A 225 -18.42 13.73 -20.64
C CYS A 225 -19.06 14.11 -19.29
N LYS A 226 -18.78 13.35 -18.23
CA LYS A 226 -19.26 13.66 -16.87
C LYS A 226 -18.77 15.02 -16.38
N GLN A 227 -17.48 15.32 -16.53
CA GLN A 227 -16.88 16.61 -16.14
C GLN A 227 -17.51 17.81 -16.89
N GLU A 228 -17.94 17.58 -18.12
CA GLU A 228 -18.61 18.59 -18.96
C GLU A 228 -20.14 18.63 -18.74
N GLY A 229 -20.66 17.90 -17.74
CA GLY A 229 -22.10 17.87 -17.40
C GLY A 229 -22.95 16.97 -18.31
N ARG A 230 -22.37 16.26 -19.26
CA ARG A 230 -23.04 15.37 -20.22
C ARG A 230 -23.19 13.97 -19.66
N ILE A 231 -23.97 13.84 -18.56
CA ILE A 231 -24.07 12.58 -17.80
C ILE A 231 -24.64 11.42 -18.62
N GLY A 232 -25.63 11.68 -19.51
CA GLY A 232 -26.18 10.64 -20.38
C GLY A 232 -25.11 10.00 -21.28
N GLU A 233 -24.32 10.84 -21.97
CA GLU A 233 -23.24 10.38 -22.83
C GLU A 233 -22.13 9.65 -22.04
N ALA A 234 -21.88 10.07 -20.79
CA ALA A 234 -20.94 9.38 -19.91
C ALA A 234 -21.40 7.94 -19.63
N LEU A 235 -22.68 7.77 -19.29
CA LEU A 235 -23.27 6.44 -19.04
C LEU A 235 -23.25 5.56 -20.29
N ASP A 236 -23.53 6.13 -21.47
CA ASP A 236 -23.44 5.42 -22.76
C ASP A 236 -22.01 4.93 -23.02
N CYS A 237 -21.00 5.77 -22.77
CA CYS A 237 -19.59 5.40 -22.92
C CYS A 237 -19.23 4.20 -22.01
N TRP A 238 -19.60 4.28 -20.72
CA TRP A 238 -19.27 3.21 -19.76
C TRP A 238 -20.08 1.93 -20.01
N THR A 239 -21.29 2.05 -20.57
CA THR A 239 -22.08 0.88 -21.02
C THR A 239 -21.41 0.20 -22.20
N ALA A 240 -21.04 0.96 -23.22
CA ALA A 240 -20.29 0.45 -24.38
C ALA A 240 -18.93 -0.18 -23.98
N MET A 241 -18.25 0.39 -22.95
CA MET A 241 -17.05 -0.19 -22.37
C MET A 241 -17.31 -1.59 -21.83
N CYS A 242 -18.34 -1.78 -20.98
CA CYS A 242 -18.67 -3.06 -20.40
C CYS A 242 -19.23 -4.06 -21.44
N GLU A 243 -19.88 -3.61 -22.50
CA GLU A 243 -20.31 -4.47 -23.62
C GLU A 243 -19.11 -5.01 -24.41
N LYS A 244 -18.13 -4.14 -24.68
CA LYS A 244 -16.94 -4.49 -25.47
C LYS A 244 -15.90 -5.30 -24.67
N TYR A 245 -15.74 -4.99 -23.39
CA TYR A 245 -14.75 -5.60 -22.49
C TYR A 245 -15.41 -6.36 -21.33
N GLY A 246 -16.54 -7.02 -21.60
CA GLY A 246 -17.39 -7.63 -20.58
C GLY A 246 -16.81 -8.86 -19.86
N ASP A 247 -15.69 -9.40 -20.34
CA ASP A 247 -14.89 -10.45 -19.72
C ASP A 247 -13.79 -9.90 -18.79
N MET A 248 -13.55 -8.59 -18.81
CA MET A 248 -12.54 -7.93 -17.98
C MET A 248 -13.17 -7.37 -16.71
N TRP A 249 -12.82 -7.91 -15.55
CA TRP A 249 -13.31 -7.43 -14.26
C TRP A 249 -13.01 -5.95 -14.02
N GLN A 250 -11.88 -5.43 -14.54
CA GLN A 250 -11.47 -4.04 -14.39
C GLN A 250 -12.47 -3.07 -15.05
N ALA A 251 -13.06 -3.44 -16.18
CA ALA A 251 -14.06 -2.60 -16.85
C ALA A 251 -15.30 -2.43 -15.97
N TRP A 252 -15.79 -3.51 -15.37
CA TRP A 252 -16.93 -3.48 -14.45
C TRP A 252 -16.61 -2.71 -13.18
N ALA A 253 -15.46 -2.94 -12.55
CA ALA A 253 -15.05 -2.22 -11.34
C ALA A 253 -14.88 -0.71 -11.62
N SER A 254 -14.36 -0.33 -12.79
CA SER A 254 -14.23 1.08 -13.19
C SER A 254 -15.59 1.75 -13.38
N ARG A 255 -16.55 1.08 -14.06
CA ARG A 255 -17.92 1.62 -14.19
C ARG A 255 -18.60 1.73 -12.82
N ALA A 256 -18.45 0.72 -11.97
CA ALA A 256 -18.98 0.75 -10.61
C ALA A 256 -18.49 1.97 -9.82
N SER A 257 -17.19 2.26 -9.88
CA SER A 257 -16.61 3.43 -9.23
C SER A 257 -17.23 4.74 -9.73
N GLU A 258 -17.45 4.89 -11.03
CA GLU A 258 -18.05 6.08 -11.60
C GLU A 258 -19.55 6.19 -11.28
N LEU A 259 -20.27 5.06 -11.26
CA LEU A 259 -21.68 5.02 -10.82
C LEU A 259 -21.82 5.39 -9.34
N ALA A 260 -20.90 4.93 -8.48
CA ALA A 260 -20.87 5.29 -7.05
C ALA A 260 -20.70 6.81 -6.86
N LYS A 261 -19.81 7.45 -7.64
CA LYS A 261 -19.62 8.91 -7.64
C LYS A 261 -20.86 9.68 -8.12
N LEU A 262 -21.75 9.04 -8.88
CA LEU A 262 -23.05 9.57 -9.29
C LEU A 262 -24.19 9.19 -8.33
N CYS A 263 -23.87 8.62 -7.16
CA CYS A 263 -24.82 8.13 -6.16
C CYS A 263 -25.77 7.02 -6.67
N ARG A 264 -25.40 6.32 -7.78
CA ARG A 264 -26.14 5.18 -8.33
C ARG A 264 -25.67 3.88 -7.64
N TYR A 265 -25.90 3.82 -6.33
CA TYR A 265 -25.26 2.81 -5.45
C TYR A 265 -25.70 1.37 -5.75
N ASP A 266 -26.96 1.14 -6.14
CA ASP A 266 -27.43 -0.23 -6.46
C ASP A 266 -26.76 -0.77 -7.71
N GLU A 267 -26.62 0.07 -8.73
CA GLU A 267 -25.96 -0.30 -9.98
C GLU A 267 -24.45 -0.46 -9.78
N ALA A 268 -23.85 0.41 -8.98
CA ALA A 268 -22.43 0.27 -8.61
C ALA A 268 -22.16 -1.06 -7.87
N ALA A 269 -23.02 -1.41 -6.90
CA ALA A 269 -22.88 -2.68 -6.18
C ALA A 269 -23.03 -3.90 -7.11
N ALA A 270 -23.99 -3.86 -8.05
CA ALA A 270 -24.18 -4.93 -9.03
C ALA A 270 -22.95 -5.09 -9.94
N ASP A 271 -22.34 -3.99 -10.38
CA ASP A 271 -21.15 -4.01 -11.20
C ASP A 271 -19.90 -4.50 -10.42
N TYR A 272 -19.74 -4.12 -9.16
CA TYR A 272 -18.68 -4.67 -8.30
C TYR A 272 -18.85 -6.20 -8.10
N GLU A 273 -20.09 -6.69 -7.89
CA GLU A 273 -20.35 -8.13 -7.83
C GLU A 273 -20.00 -8.83 -9.15
N ARG A 274 -20.32 -8.19 -10.29
CA ARG A 274 -19.93 -8.70 -11.60
C ARG A 274 -18.41 -8.74 -11.74
N ALA A 275 -17.70 -7.70 -11.33
CA ALA A 275 -16.24 -7.66 -11.32
C ALA A 275 -15.67 -8.82 -10.48
N MET A 276 -16.18 -9.03 -9.27
CA MET A 276 -15.76 -10.16 -8.42
C MET A 276 -15.99 -11.52 -9.07
N SER A 277 -17.10 -11.70 -9.79
CA SER A 277 -17.39 -12.97 -10.48
C SER A 277 -16.42 -13.28 -11.64
N LEU A 278 -15.75 -12.27 -12.17
CA LEU A 278 -14.78 -12.38 -13.28
C LEU A 278 -13.33 -12.36 -12.81
N MET A 279 -13.09 -11.92 -11.58
CA MET A 279 -11.73 -11.75 -11.05
C MET A 279 -11.10 -13.11 -10.75
N PRO A 280 -9.89 -13.39 -11.27
CA PRO A 280 -9.19 -14.63 -10.96
C PRO A 280 -8.69 -14.65 -9.51
N HIS A 281 -8.45 -15.85 -8.98
CA HIS A 281 -7.78 -16.02 -7.70
C HIS A 281 -6.25 -15.84 -7.84
N PRO A 282 -5.57 -15.25 -6.85
CA PRO A 282 -6.12 -14.67 -5.62
C PRO A 282 -6.90 -13.37 -5.92
N GLN A 283 -8.11 -13.25 -5.35
CA GLN A 283 -8.95 -12.08 -5.55
C GLN A 283 -8.47 -10.88 -4.72
N LEU A 284 -8.62 -9.68 -5.28
CA LEU A 284 -8.43 -8.43 -4.55
C LEU A 284 -9.65 -8.11 -3.69
N THR A 285 -9.47 -7.44 -2.57
CA THR A 285 -10.56 -7.08 -1.65
C THR A 285 -11.29 -5.79 -2.04
N ASP A 286 -10.65 -4.92 -2.86
CA ASP A 286 -11.14 -3.57 -3.17
C ASP A 286 -12.60 -3.49 -3.62
N PRO A 287 -13.10 -4.34 -4.56
CA PRO A 287 -14.49 -4.26 -4.97
C PRO A 287 -15.48 -4.66 -3.86
N VAL A 288 -15.10 -5.61 -3.00
CA VAL A 288 -15.95 -6.04 -1.87
C VAL A 288 -15.93 -5.00 -0.75
N GLU A 289 -14.79 -4.37 -0.50
CA GLU A 289 -14.69 -3.21 0.41
C GLU A 289 -15.54 -2.05 -0.08
N ALA A 290 -15.54 -1.77 -1.39
CA ALA A 290 -16.42 -0.77 -1.98
C ALA A 290 -17.91 -1.10 -1.76
N ILE A 291 -18.32 -2.35 -1.94
CA ILE A 291 -19.70 -2.79 -1.62
C ILE A 291 -20.02 -2.55 -0.15
N ALA A 292 -19.10 -2.88 0.77
CA ALA A 292 -19.29 -2.64 2.20
C ALA A 292 -19.49 -1.15 2.50
N GLN A 293 -18.66 -0.29 1.91
CA GLN A 293 -18.77 1.18 2.05
C GLN A 293 -20.09 1.71 1.47
N LEU A 294 -20.55 1.21 0.32
CA LEU A 294 -21.84 1.57 -0.25
C LEU A 294 -23.01 1.17 0.68
N CYS A 295 -22.92 0.00 1.32
CA CYS A 295 -23.90 -0.41 2.33
C CYS A 295 -23.87 0.53 3.55
N GLU A 296 -22.71 0.91 4.05
CA GLU A 296 -22.59 1.89 5.16
C GLU A 296 -23.19 3.25 4.79
N LEU A 297 -22.93 3.77 3.59
CA LEU A 297 -23.50 5.04 3.10
C LEU A 297 -25.03 5.02 3.04
N ARG A 298 -25.63 3.85 2.80
CA ARG A 298 -27.08 3.63 2.76
C ARG A 298 -27.69 3.31 4.12
N GLY A 299 -26.87 3.15 5.15
CA GLY A 299 -27.32 2.72 6.47
C GLY A 299 -27.63 1.20 6.57
N ASP A 300 -27.30 0.41 5.53
CA ASP A 300 -27.45 -1.06 5.57
C ASP A 300 -26.29 -1.70 6.33
N CYS A 301 -26.33 -1.59 7.67
CA CYS A 301 -25.31 -2.20 8.52
C CYS A 301 -25.20 -3.70 8.34
N ALA A 302 -26.30 -4.41 8.07
CA ALA A 302 -26.28 -5.86 7.87
C ALA A 302 -25.59 -6.24 6.54
N GLY A 303 -25.85 -5.50 5.47
CA GLY A 303 -25.16 -5.66 4.20
C GLY A 303 -23.66 -5.37 4.30
N ALA A 304 -23.30 -4.30 5.00
CA ALA A 304 -21.91 -3.93 5.25
C ALA A 304 -21.15 -5.03 6.01
N ILE A 305 -21.76 -5.60 7.06
CA ILE A 305 -21.17 -6.72 7.82
C ILE A 305 -20.89 -7.90 6.90
N ARG A 306 -21.87 -8.32 6.10
CA ARG A 306 -21.69 -9.45 5.15
C ARG A 306 -20.55 -9.20 4.16
N ALA A 307 -20.43 -7.98 3.66
CA ALA A 307 -19.37 -7.62 2.73
C ALA A 307 -17.98 -7.63 3.43
N TYR A 308 -17.85 -7.07 4.63
CA TYR A 308 -16.60 -7.15 5.38
C TYR A 308 -16.23 -8.58 5.80
N GLU A 309 -17.21 -9.45 6.09
CA GLU A 309 -16.97 -10.88 6.31
C GLU A 309 -16.40 -11.56 5.07
N ARG A 310 -16.85 -11.18 3.85
CA ARG A 310 -16.23 -11.65 2.59
C ARG A 310 -14.80 -11.14 2.43
N VAL A 311 -14.51 -9.88 2.78
CA VAL A 311 -13.13 -9.35 2.81
C VAL A 311 -12.24 -10.23 3.69
N VAL A 312 -12.71 -10.55 4.91
CA VAL A 312 -11.97 -11.43 5.83
C VAL A 312 -11.76 -12.83 5.24
N SER A 313 -12.76 -13.39 4.54
CA SER A 313 -12.64 -14.69 3.87
C SER A 313 -11.57 -14.65 2.76
N ILE A 314 -11.62 -13.69 1.86
CA ILE A 314 -10.63 -13.49 0.80
C ILE A 314 -9.21 -13.37 1.37
N LEU A 315 -9.01 -12.54 2.39
CA LEU A 315 -7.71 -12.37 3.03
C LEU A 315 -7.16 -13.68 3.60
N ARG A 316 -8.02 -14.51 4.19
CA ARG A 316 -7.64 -15.80 4.77
C ARG A 316 -7.41 -16.90 3.72
N GLU A 317 -8.32 -17.02 2.79
CA GLU A 317 -8.38 -18.14 1.86
C GLU A 317 -7.48 -17.92 0.64
N ASP A 318 -7.51 -16.73 0.04
CA ASP A 318 -6.72 -16.40 -1.15
C ASP A 318 -5.31 -15.93 -0.82
N TRP A 319 -5.16 -15.16 0.28
CA TRP A 319 -3.89 -14.52 0.65
C TRP A 319 -3.20 -15.16 1.85
N SER A 320 -3.81 -16.17 2.47
CA SER A 320 -3.28 -16.87 3.66
C SER A 320 -2.93 -15.93 4.82
N ILE A 321 -3.62 -14.78 4.94
CA ILE A 321 -3.41 -13.81 6.01
C ILE A 321 -4.17 -14.27 7.24
N THR A 322 -3.44 -14.63 8.31
CA THR A 322 -4.01 -15.15 9.55
C THR A 322 -4.02 -14.17 10.71
N GLN A 323 -3.23 -13.08 10.62
CA GLN A 323 -3.09 -12.07 11.67
C GLN A 323 -2.60 -10.73 11.09
N GLY A 324 -2.70 -9.67 11.88
CA GLY A 324 -2.21 -8.34 11.52
C GLY A 324 -3.30 -7.39 11.03
N GLU A 325 -2.93 -6.14 10.84
CA GLU A 325 -3.86 -5.03 10.62
C GLU A 325 -4.73 -5.17 9.36
N LEU A 326 -4.25 -5.86 8.32
CA LEU A 326 -5.07 -6.19 7.14
C LEU A 326 -6.33 -6.96 7.51
N LEU A 327 -6.22 -7.89 8.48
CA LEU A 327 -7.32 -8.70 8.98
C LEU A 327 -8.06 -8.02 10.14
N ASP A 328 -7.33 -7.35 11.03
CA ASP A 328 -7.88 -6.75 12.24
C ASP A 328 -8.78 -5.54 11.94
N ALA A 329 -8.47 -4.74 10.90
CA ALA A 329 -9.26 -3.58 10.52
C ALA A 329 -10.70 -3.94 10.10
N PRO A 330 -10.94 -4.86 9.15
CA PRO A 330 -12.30 -5.27 8.82
C PRO A 330 -13.01 -5.96 10.00
N LEU A 331 -12.30 -6.74 10.84
CA LEU A 331 -12.89 -7.36 12.03
C LEU A 331 -13.36 -6.31 13.05
N ARG A 332 -12.59 -5.25 13.30
CA ARG A 332 -13.04 -4.13 14.15
C ARG A 332 -14.24 -3.41 13.58
N THR A 333 -14.28 -3.21 12.26
CA THR A 333 -15.43 -2.59 11.59
C THR A 333 -16.69 -3.44 11.74
N ILE A 334 -16.58 -4.76 11.57
CA ILE A 334 -17.69 -5.71 11.80
C ILE A 334 -18.19 -5.61 13.23
N ALA A 335 -17.29 -5.59 14.22
CA ALA A 335 -17.67 -5.45 15.64
C ALA A 335 -18.45 -4.16 15.89
N ARG A 336 -17.94 -3.01 15.44
CA ARG A 336 -18.59 -1.70 15.54
C ARG A 336 -19.99 -1.70 14.90
N LEU A 337 -20.13 -2.28 13.70
CA LEU A 337 -21.43 -2.33 13.02
C LEU A 337 -22.42 -3.26 13.72
N ARG A 338 -21.97 -4.36 14.33
CA ARG A 338 -22.82 -5.25 15.13
C ARG A 338 -23.31 -4.56 16.41
N GLU A 339 -22.46 -3.81 17.08
CA GLU A 339 -22.84 -2.99 18.26
C GLU A 339 -23.90 -1.96 17.87
N LYS A 340 -23.73 -1.27 16.73
CA LYS A 340 -24.70 -0.31 16.22
C LYS A 340 -26.05 -0.97 15.95
N LEU A 341 -26.09 -2.12 15.25
CA LEU A 341 -27.33 -2.87 15.02
C LEU A 341 -28.03 -3.31 16.31
N ALA A 342 -27.25 -3.75 17.31
CA ALA A 342 -27.80 -4.15 18.60
C ALA A 342 -28.41 -2.96 19.35
N ALA A 343 -27.79 -1.79 19.29
CA ALA A 343 -28.35 -0.56 19.87
C ALA A 343 -29.65 -0.14 19.19
N GLU A 344 -29.68 -0.12 17.85
CA GLU A 344 -30.88 0.20 17.06
C GLU A 344 -32.05 -0.76 17.36
N ALA A 345 -31.77 -2.04 17.61
CA ALA A 345 -32.78 -3.04 17.97
C ALA A 345 -33.28 -2.90 19.41
N ALA A 346 -32.51 -2.26 20.29
CA ALA A 346 -32.91 -2.03 21.68
C ALA A 346 -33.78 -0.76 21.87
N ASP A 347 -33.72 0.15 20.90
CA ASP A 347 -34.49 1.41 20.90
C ASP A 347 -35.88 1.26 20.25
N VAL A 348 -36.22 0.08 19.70
CA VAL A 348 -37.51 -0.26 19.08
C VAL A 348 -38.33 -1.14 20.03
#